data_8b972717908d620934d36bb8221c950a
#
_entry.id   8b972717908d620934d36bb8221c950a
#
_cell.length_a   1.000
_cell.length_b   1.000
_cell.length_c   1.000
_cell.angle_alpha   90.00
_cell.angle_beta   90.00
_cell.angle_gamma   90.00
#
_symmetry.space_group_name_H-M   'P 1'
#
loop_
_entity.id
_entity.type
_entity.pdbx_description
1 polymer ?
#
loop_
_entity_poly.entity_id
_entity_poly.type
_entity_poly.pdbx_seq_one_letter_code
_entity_poly.pdbx_strand_id
1 'polypeptide(L)'
;MSASPTVLVASDDLILLDEVIRHLEEIPHWKLLRSARSADELLGRPARPDCVLASEAVAVQLVDHPRRAQLSAGLVVFGRQETPAALRAALKLGARGFVQWPDERGQLRGLVERGCAVQAPTAVPAGALHAVWAPKGGSGATVISAHLAGA
;
A
#
# COMPACT_ATOMS: atom_id res chain seq x y z
N MET A 1 -9.37 -6.57 -20.82
CA MET A 1 -7.92 -6.80 -20.61
C MET A 1 -7.45 -5.95 -19.45
N SER A 2 -7.08 -6.58 -18.35
CA SER A 2 -6.43 -5.86 -17.28
C SER A 2 -4.97 -5.63 -17.67
N ALA A 3 -4.52 -4.37 -17.67
CA ALA A 3 -3.12 -4.06 -17.84
C ALA A 3 -2.33 -4.69 -16.70
N SER A 4 -1.13 -5.16 -16.99
CA SER A 4 -0.22 -5.69 -15.98
C SER A 4 0.09 -4.59 -14.97
N PRO A 5 -0.17 -4.80 -13.66
CA PRO A 5 0.13 -3.78 -12.68
C PRO A 5 1.63 -3.53 -12.59
N THR A 6 1.99 -2.26 -12.47
CA THR A 6 3.37 -1.86 -12.23
C THR A 6 3.58 -1.70 -10.73
N VAL A 7 4.57 -2.39 -10.20
CA VAL A 7 4.85 -2.45 -8.76
C VAL A 7 6.27 -1.94 -8.51
N LEU A 8 6.42 -1.09 -7.51
CA LEU A 8 7.71 -0.62 -7.04
C LEU A 8 7.90 -1.02 -5.59
N VAL A 9 9.06 -1.59 -5.28
CA VAL A 9 9.42 -1.95 -3.89
C VAL A 9 10.41 -0.93 -3.36
N ALA A 10 10.14 -0.41 -2.18
CA ALA A 10 11.02 0.53 -1.49
C ALA A 10 11.39 -0.02 -0.10
N SER A 11 12.67 -0.21 0.14
CA SER A 11 13.18 -0.69 1.42
C SER A 11 14.62 -0.23 1.63
N ASP A 12 14.94 0.14 2.85
CA ASP A 12 16.30 0.43 3.31
C ASP A 12 17.09 -0.85 3.62
N ASP A 13 16.39 -1.94 3.95
CA ASP A 13 16.97 -3.26 4.18
C ASP A 13 17.12 -4.01 2.87
N LEU A 14 18.38 -4.19 2.42
CA LEU A 14 18.68 -4.85 1.16
C LEU A 14 18.32 -6.34 1.14
N ILE A 15 18.43 -7.01 2.26
CA ILE A 15 18.10 -8.44 2.35
C ILE A 15 16.60 -8.62 2.20
N LEU A 16 15.85 -7.85 2.93
CA LEU A 16 14.38 -7.85 2.87
C LEU A 16 13.89 -7.45 1.46
N LEU A 17 14.52 -6.44 0.89
CA LEU A 17 14.22 -5.98 -0.47
C LEU A 17 14.40 -7.10 -1.50
N ASP A 18 15.54 -7.81 -1.44
CA ASP A 18 15.83 -8.91 -2.35
C ASP A 18 14.84 -10.06 -2.22
N GLU A 19 14.51 -10.43 -0.97
CA GLU A 19 13.51 -11.47 -0.70
C GLU A 19 12.13 -11.13 -1.28
N VAL A 20 11.69 -9.92 -1.07
CA VAL A 20 10.39 -9.45 -1.58
C VAL A 20 10.39 -9.42 -3.11
N ILE A 21 11.44 -8.89 -3.72
CA ILE A 21 11.56 -8.83 -5.18
C ILE A 21 11.51 -10.23 -5.78
N ARG A 22 12.26 -11.19 -5.24
CA ARG A 22 12.23 -12.57 -5.72
C ARG A 22 10.84 -13.18 -5.66
N HIS A 23 10.11 -12.93 -4.58
CA HIS A 23 8.74 -13.41 -4.46
C HIS A 23 7.82 -12.79 -5.52
N LEU A 24 7.98 -11.50 -5.78
CA LEU A 24 7.18 -10.81 -6.79
C LEU A 24 7.50 -11.26 -8.22
N GLU A 25 8.76 -11.61 -8.50
CA GLU A 25 9.17 -12.14 -9.80
C GLU A 25 8.50 -13.48 -10.12
N GLU A 26 8.08 -14.23 -9.12
CA GLU A 26 7.34 -15.47 -9.29
C GLU A 26 5.86 -15.23 -9.70
N ILE A 27 5.37 -14.02 -9.53
CA ILE A 27 3.98 -13.68 -9.88
C ILE A 27 3.93 -13.25 -11.35
N PRO A 28 3.29 -14.04 -12.21
CA PRO A 28 3.18 -13.69 -13.62
C PRO A 28 2.33 -12.42 -13.79
N HIS A 29 2.60 -11.70 -14.86
CA HIS A 29 1.85 -10.51 -15.29
C HIS A 29 2.08 -9.24 -14.44
N TRP A 30 2.98 -9.25 -13.46
CA TRP A 30 3.36 -8.02 -12.76
C TRP A 30 4.64 -7.44 -13.36
N LYS A 31 4.64 -6.13 -13.55
CA LYS A 31 5.82 -5.41 -14.01
C LYS A 31 6.50 -4.74 -12.83
N LEU A 32 7.69 -5.20 -12.50
CA LEU A 32 8.48 -4.60 -11.43
C LEU A 32 9.26 -3.41 -11.97
N LEU A 33 9.13 -2.29 -11.29
CA LEU A 33 9.96 -1.12 -11.53
C LEU A 33 11.22 -1.19 -10.68
N ARG A 34 12.22 -0.42 -11.04
CA ARG A 34 13.46 -0.35 -10.27
C ARG A 34 13.16 0.06 -8.84
N SER A 35 13.64 -0.71 -7.87
CA SER A 35 13.44 -0.48 -6.45
C SER A 35 14.03 0.85 -5.96
N ALA A 36 13.49 1.37 -4.86
CA ALA A 36 13.98 2.54 -4.17
C ALA A 36 14.47 2.16 -2.76
N ARG A 37 15.38 2.93 -2.21
CA ARG A 37 15.96 2.66 -0.88
C ARG A 37 15.52 3.65 0.18
N SER A 38 14.83 4.70 -0.22
CA SER A 38 14.34 5.75 0.69
C SER A 38 13.08 6.41 0.12
N ALA A 39 12.40 7.17 0.96
CA ALA A 39 11.26 7.98 0.54
C ALA A 39 11.66 9.03 -0.51
N ASP A 40 12.82 9.67 -0.34
CA ASP A 40 13.33 10.65 -1.30
C ASP A 40 13.56 10.02 -2.67
N GLU A 41 14.19 8.87 -2.71
CA GLU A 41 14.45 8.15 -3.96
C GLU A 41 13.13 7.71 -4.62
N LEU A 42 12.18 7.23 -3.82
CA LEU A 42 10.86 6.82 -4.31
C LEU A 42 10.12 7.98 -4.97
N LEU A 43 10.04 9.11 -4.28
CA LEU A 43 9.30 10.29 -4.74
C LEU A 43 10.04 11.08 -5.82
N GLY A 44 11.35 10.92 -5.92
CA GLY A 44 12.17 11.55 -6.96
C GLY A 44 12.09 10.88 -8.32
N ARG A 45 11.42 9.75 -8.44
CA ARG A 45 11.35 9.01 -9.71
C ARG A 45 10.26 9.55 -10.62
N PRO A 46 10.52 9.63 -11.94
CA PRO A 46 9.51 10.05 -12.91
C PRO A 46 8.45 8.96 -13.15
N ALA A 47 8.81 7.69 -12.97
CA ALA A 47 7.89 6.58 -13.16
C ALA A 47 6.86 6.53 -12.02
N ARG A 48 5.59 6.42 -12.38
CA ARG A 48 4.49 6.28 -11.43
C ARG A 48 4.00 4.85 -11.42
N PRO A 49 4.29 4.07 -10.38
CA PRO A 49 3.77 2.71 -10.27
C PRO A 49 2.28 2.72 -9.91
N ASP A 50 1.61 1.61 -10.22
CA ASP A 50 0.23 1.40 -9.78
C ASP A 50 0.17 1.08 -8.28
N CYS A 51 1.20 0.41 -7.77
CA CYS A 51 1.31 0.07 -6.35
C CYS A 51 2.75 0.20 -5.87
N VAL A 52 2.90 0.70 -4.65
CA VAL A 52 4.18 0.79 -3.96
C VAL A 52 4.15 -0.14 -2.74
N LEU A 53 5.17 -0.97 -2.62
CA LEU A 53 5.42 -1.76 -1.43
C LEU A 53 6.54 -1.08 -0.65
N ALA A 54 6.22 -0.51 0.50
CA ALA A 54 7.17 0.22 1.33
C ALA A 54 7.48 -0.55 2.61
N SER A 55 8.78 -0.67 2.94
CA SER A 55 9.18 -1.19 4.25
C SER A 55 8.73 -0.25 5.37
N GLU A 56 8.71 -0.74 6.60
CA GLU A 56 8.38 0.07 7.77
C GLU A 56 9.17 1.38 7.82
N ALA A 57 10.50 1.30 7.64
CA ALA A 57 11.36 2.48 7.69
C ALA A 57 11.03 3.49 6.59
N VAL A 58 10.80 3.04 5.36
CA VAL A 58 10.41 3.92 4.26
C VAL A 58 9.02 4.50 4.50
N ALA A 59 8.09 3.72 5.02
CA ALA A 59 6.74 4.20 5.35
C ALA A 59 6.80 5.32 6.39
N VAL A 60 7.59 5.16 7.44
CA VAL A 60 7.79 6.20 8.46
C VAL A 60 8.38 7.47 7.85
N GLN A 61 9.34 7.36 6.94
CA GLN A 61 9.88 8.50 6.22
C GLN A 61 8.82 9.22 5.37
N LEU A 62 7.93 8.46 4.75
CA LEU A 62 6.86 9.01 3.91
C LEU A 62 5.84 9.82 4.69
N VAL A 63 5.55 9.45 5.95
CA VAL A 63 4.54 10.12 6.78
C VAL A 63 4.76 11.63 6.87
N ASP A 64 6.00 12.03 7.12
CA ASP A 64 6.37 13.43 7.30
C ASP A 64 7.06 14.04 6.06
N HIS A 65 7.07 13.32 4.96
CA HIS A 65 7.74 13.78 3.75
C HIS A 65 6.96 14.92 3.08
N PRO A 66 7.63 16.05 2.72
CA PRO A 66 6.93 17.21 2.14
C PRO A 66 6.25 16.90 0.80
N ARG A 67 6.76 15.92 0.05
CA ARG A 67 6.22 15.54 -1.25
C ARG A 67 5.32 14.29 -1.21
N ARG A 68 4.91 13.84 -0.03
CA ARG A 68 4.08 12.63 0.07
C ARG A 68 2.77 12.71 -0.72
N ALA A 69 2.24 13.91 -0.89
CA ALA A 69 1.03 14.14 -1.68
C ALA A 69 1.21 13.77 -3.18
N GLN A 70 2.44 13.66 -3.65
CA GLN A 70 2.74 13.20 -5.01
C GLN A 70 2.61 11.69 -5.17
N LEU A 71 2.50 10.95 -4.06
CA LEU A 71 2.30 9.52 -4.09
C LEU A 71 0.83 9.22 -4.40
N SER A 72 0.56 8.95 -5.67
CA SER A 72 -0.79 8.62 -6.16
C SER A 72 -1.02 7.12 -6.29
N ALA A 73 -0.01 6.32 -6.03
CA ALA A 73 -0.06 4.86 -6.11
C ALA A 73 -0.77 4.25 -4.90
N GLY A 74 -1.33 3.07 -5.08
CA GLY A 74 -1.74 2.23 -3.95
C GLY A 74 -0.52 1.88 -3.10
N LEU A 75 -0.67 1.87 -1.79
CA LEU A 75 0.43 1.62 -0.88
C LEU A 75 0.16 0.39 -0.01
N VAL A 76 1.15 -0.49 0.08
CA VAL A 76 1.16 -1.61 1.02
C VAL A 76 2.45 -1.51 1.84
N VAL A 77 2.34 -1.61 3.15
CA VAL A 77 3.49 -1.59 4.05
C VAL A 77 3.87 -3.02 4.41
N PHE A 78 5.14 -3.31 4.46
CA PHE A 78 5.63 -4.63 4.88
C PHE A 78 6.81 -4.50 5.85
N GLY A 79 7.05 -5.55 6.62
CA GLY A 79 8.15 -5.61 7.56
C GLY A 79 8.28 -6.97 8.21
N ARG A 80 9.39 -7.20 8.91
CA ARG A 80 9.65 -8.44 9.63
C ARG A 80 8.70 -8.65 10.81
N GLN A 81 8.27 -7.56 11.42
CA GLN A 81 7.36 -7.57 12.57
C GLN A 81 6.32 -6.49 12.41
N GLU A 82 5.13 -6.79 12.90
CA GLU A 82 4.04 -5.81 12.98
C GLU A 82 4.29 -4.93 14.23
N THR A 83 4.77 -3.72 14.01
CA THR A 83 5.04 -2.76 15.08
C THR A 83 3.97 -1.67 15.13
N PRO A 84 3.73 -1.05 16.31
CA PRO A 84 2.81 0.09 16.40
C PRO A 84 3.22 1.25 15.47
N ALA A 85 4.52 1.47 15.30
CA ALA A 85 5.04 2.51 14.40
C ALA A 85 4.67 2.21 12.93
N ALA A 86 4.84 0.96 12.50
CA ALA A 86 4.47 0.54 11.15
C ALA A 86 2.97 0.69 10.89
N LEU A 87 2.15 0.28 11.84
CA LEU A 87 0.70 0.39 11.72
C LEU A 87 0.22 1.83 11.68
N ARG A 88 0.80 2.69 12.52
CA ARG A 88 0.49 4.13 12.50
C ARG A 88 0.89 4.78 11.18
N ALA A 89 2.07 4.45 10.66
CA ALA A 89 2.51 4.94 9.35
C ALA A 89 1.56 4.48 8.25
N ALA A 90 1.19 3.21 8.24
CA ALA A 90 0.25 2.64 7.28
C ALA A 90 -1.10 3.38 7.31
N LEU A 91 -1.64 3.64 8.50
CA LEU A 91 -2.89 4.39 8.66
C LEU A 91 -2.79 5.83 8.16
N LYS A 92 -1.74 6.54 8.54
CA LYS A 92 -1.52 7.93 8.13
C LYS A 92 -1.33 8.09 6.63
N LEU A 93 -0.75 7.10 5.98
CA LEU A 93 -0.50 7.10 4.54
C LEU A 93 -1.70 6.56 3.74
N GLY A 94 -2.72 6.03 4.39
CA GLY A 94 -3.83 5.38 3.70
C GLY A 94 -3.43 4.09 3.01
N ALA A 95 -2.48 3.34 3.58
CA ALA A 95 -2.04 2.06 3.03
C ALA A 95 -3.17 1.03 3.02
N ARG A 96 -3.13 0.14 2.05
CA ARG A 96 -4.13 -0.93 1.90
C ARG A 96 -4.01 -2.02 2.96
N GLY A 97 -2.83 -2.15 3.56
CA GLY A 97 -2.59 -3.09 4.62
C GLY A 97 -1.13 -3.17 5.00
N PHE A 98 -0.86 -4.00 5.98
CA PHE A 98 0.49 -4.35 6.41
C PHE A 98 0.70 -5.85 6.20
N VAL A 99 1.86 -6.23 5.69
CA VAL A 99 2.25 -7.62 5.47
C VAL A 99 3.46 -7.94 6.33
N GLN A 100 3.31 -8.90 7.23
CA GLN A 100 4.42 -9.43 8.00
C GLN A 100 5.21 -10.41 7.13
N TRP A 101 6.46 -10.10 6.87
CA TRP A 101 7.31 -10.89 6.00
C TRP A 101 8.20 -11.84 6.80
N PRO A 102 8.35 -13.11 6.41
CA PRO A 102 7.71 -13.77 5.26
C PRO A 102 6.37 -14.44 5.55
N ASP A 103 5.90 -14.40 6.79
CA ASP A 103 4.77 -15.21 7.26
C ASP A 103 3.47 -14.95 6.50
N GLU A 104 3.22 -13.69 6.18
CA GLU A 104 2.00 -13.24 5.51
C GLU A 104 2.20 -12.95 4.01
N ARG A 105 3.29 -13.40 3.43
CA ARG A 105 3.60 -13.14 2.01
C ARG A 105 2.47 -13.52 1.04
N GLY A 106 1.67 -14.52 1.40
CA GLY A 106 0.51 -14.92 0.60
C GLY A 106 -0.59 -13.88 0.47
N GLN A 107 -0.66 -12.93 1.41
CA GLN A 107 -1.64 -11.84 1.37
C GLN A 107 -1.21 -10.69 0.44
N LEU A 108 0.07 -10.62 0.10
CA LEU A 108 0.65 -9.53 -0.67
C LEU A 108 -0.03 -9.37 -2.03
N ARG A 109 -0.23 -10.46 -2.73
CA ARG A 109 -0.88 -10.46 -4.04
C ARG A 109 -2.28 -9.85 -4.00
N GLY A 110 -3.10 -10.29 -3.07
CA GLY A 110 -4.46 -9.78 -2.93
C GLY A 110 -4.50 -8.29 -2.57
N LEU A 111 -3.58 -7.83 -1.72
CA LEU A 111 -3.49 -6.42 -1.34
C LEU A 111 -3.07 -5.53 -2.52
N VAL A 112 -2.10 -5.97 -3.31
CA VAL A 112 -1.66 -5.24 -4.50
C VAL A 112 -2.76 -5.18 -5.55
N GLU A 113 -3.41 -6.30 -5.83
CA GLU A 113 -4.50 -6.36 -6.81
C GLU A 113 -5.66 -5.44 -6.41
N ARG A 114 -6.04 -5.41 -5.14
CA ARG A 114 -7.06 -4.48 -4.64
C ARG A 114 -6.61 -3.03 -4.72
N GLY A 115 -5.35 -2.75 -4.42
CA GLY A 115 -4.79 -1.42 -4.54
C GLY A 115 -4.82 -0.88 -5.97
N CYS A 116 -4.49 -1.72 -6.93
CA CYS A 116 -4.54 -1.36 -8.34
C CYS A 116 -5.98 -1.16 -8.84
N ALA A 117 -6.91 -1.99 -8.38
CA ALA A 117 -8.31 -1.92 -8.79
C ALA A 117 -8.98 -0.60 -8.37
N VAL A 118 -8.61 -0.04 -7.21
CA VAL A 118 -9.16 1.23 -6.72
C VAL A 118 -8.68 2.43 -7.53
N GLN A 119 -7.54 2.31 -8.21
CA GLN A 119 -7.01 3.36 -9.07
C GLN A 119 -7.57 3.31 -10.50
N ALA A 120 -8.25 2.25 -10.86
CA ALA A 120 -8.96 2.23 -12.13
C ALA A 120 -10.00 3.36 -12.12
N PRO A 121 -10.06 4.21 -13.16
CA PRO A 121 -11.05 5.29 -13.21
C PRO A 121 -12.43 4.66 -13.35
N THR A 122 -13.02 4.31 -12.25
CA THR A 122 -14.44 4.09 -12.21
C THR A 122 -15.06 5.46 -12.21
N ALA A 123 -15.84 5.76 -13.23
CA ALA A 123 -16.72 6.91 -13.24
C ALA A 123 -17.75 6.72 -12.10
N VAL A 124 -17.29 6.90 -10.88
CA VAL A 124 -18.20 6.93 -9.74
C VAL A 124 -18.87 8.29 -9.76
N PRO A 125 -20.20 8.35 -9.87
CA PRO A 125 -20.89 9.63 -9.71
C PRO A 125 -20.47 10.23 -8.38
N ALA A 126 -20.32 11.54 -8.38
CA ALA A 126 -19.81 12.32 -7.25
C ALA A 126 -20.56 12.00 -5.95
N GLY A 127 -20.13 10.97 -5.27
CA GLY A 127 -20.56 10.61 -3.93
C GLY A 127 -19.33 10.59 -3.03
N ALA A 128 -19.41 11.22 -1.89
CA ALA A 128 -18.34 11.13 -0.92
C ALA A 128 -18.26 9.69 -0.40
N LEU A 129 -17.13 9.00 -0.67
CA LEU A 129 -16.88 7.70 -0.10
C LEU A 129 -16.35 7.89 1.33
N HIS A 130 -17.19 7.58 2.30
CA HIS A 130 -16.77 7.56 3.71
C HIS A 130 -16.36 6.15 4.08
N ALA A 131 -15.05 5.94 4.27
CA ALA A 131 -14.54 4.68 4.77
C ALA A 131 -14.49 4.74 6.30
N VAL A 132 -15.28 3.91 6.95
CA VAL A 132 -15.23 3.72 8.40
C VAL A 132 -14.45 2.45 8.67
N TRP A 133 -13.34 2.58 9.37
CA TRP A 133 -12.49 1.46 9.69
C TRP A 133 -12.41 1.24 11.20
N ALA A 134 -12.63 0.00 11.62
CA ALA A 134 -12.53 -0.37 13.01
C ALA A 134 -11.56 -1.55 13.14
N PRO A 135 -10.47 -1.39 13.92
CA PRO A 135 -9.49 -2.47 14.13
C PRO A 135 -10.02 -3.60 15.00
N LYS A 136 -11.13 -3.36 15.73
CA LYS A 136 -11.78 -4.37 16.56
C LYS A 136 -13.25 -4.45 16.22
N GLY A 137 -13.77 -5.66 16.03
CA GLY A 137 -15.19 -5.87 15.89
C GLY A 137 -15.95 -5.32 17.12
N GLY A 138 -17.14 -4.78 16.89
CA GLY A 138 -17.98 -4.24 17.95
C GLY A 138 -17.69 -2.79 18.37
N SER A 139 -16.84 -2.07 17.65
CA SER A 139 -16.53 -0.66 17.97
C SER A 139 -17.58 0.35 17.46
N GLY A 140 -18.71 -0.10 16.93
CA GLY A 140 -19.75 0.77 16.38
C GLY A 140 -19.54 1.19 14.93
N ALA A 141 -18.45 0.81 14.29
CA ALA A 141 -18.15 1.17 12.91
C ALA A 141 -19.22 0.69 11.92
N THR A 142 -19.78 -0.48 12.13
CA THR A 142 -20.86 -1.03 11.29
C THR A 142 -22.12 -0.17 11.35
N VAL A 143 -22.49 0.29 12.54
CA VAL A 143 -23.67 1.16 12.74
C VAL A 143 -23.46 2.52 12.06
N ILE A 144 -22.28 3.11 12.21
CA ILE A 144 -21.94 4.39 11.56
C ILE A 144 -21.94 4.22 10.05
N SER A 145 -21.36 3.16 9.52
CA SER A 145 -21.33 2.90 8.08
C SER A 145 -22.73 2.71 7.50
N ALA A 146 -23.61 2.00 8.20
CA ALA A 146 -25.00 1.83 7.78
C ALA A 146 -25.76 3.17 7.77
N HIS A 147 -25.51 4.04 8.74
CA HIS A 147 -26.13 5.37 8.81
C HIS A 147 -25.66 6.26 7.66
N LEU A 148 -24.39 6.26 7.35
CA LEU A 148 -23.81 7.03 6.24
C LEU A 148 -24.32 6.54 4.89
N ALA A 149 -24.48 5.23 4.72
CA ALA A 149 -25.00 4.63 3.50
C ALA A 149 -26.50 4.89 3.29
N GLY A 150 -27.26 5.08 4.39
CA GLY A 150 -28.69 5.34 4.35
C GLY A 150 -29.06 6.83 4.20
N ALA A 151 -28.05 7.69 4.24
CA ALA A 151 -28.26 9.14 4.07
C ALA A 151 -28.15 9.55 2.58
#